data_f99a92ec953bd39412774aa77f37c10c
#
_entry.id   f99a92ec953bd39412774aa77f37c10c
#
_cell.length_a   1.000
_cell.length_b   1.000
_cell.length_c   1.000
_cell.angle_alpha   90.00
_cell.angle_beta   90.00
_cell.angle_gamma   90.00
#
_symmetry.space_group_name_H-M   'P 1'
#
loop_
_entity.id
_entity.type
_entity.pdbx_description
1 polymer ?
#
loop_
_entity_poly.entity_id
_entity_poly.type
_entity_poly.pdbx_seq_one_letter_code
_entity_poly.pdbx_strand_id
1 'polypeptide(L)'
;KAFDAGNAEKVASFWAPEGEYVEASGMRLVGRPAIQKAYAAYFKANKKAQIQISVDSVRQIGDDLAIEEGRTMVAVPEGATDYSQYTATHVRQNGKWKMVSVKESNLIPPATQVNLKDLEWLIGSWEAEDVGVTLKTVYRWMPGNKFIERTFTAQTLSGDKPQVMGTQIIGVDPLTGDIMSWTFNTDGSHAIGIWAPVENGWVIESRGVTADGMLTSANNVITKIDDNSFTFRSLGREVDGELLPGVDEITIVRK
;
A
#
# COMPACT_ATOMS: atom_id res chain seq x y z
N LYS A 1 -18.30 -7.85 19.09
CA LYS A 1 -19.59 -7.73 19.83
C LYS A 1 -20.21 -6.34 19.74
N ALA A 2 -19.55 -5.24 20.20
CA ALA A 2 -20.16 -3.89 20.12
C ALA A 2 -20.21 -3.39 18.66
N PHE A 3 -19.17 -3.62 17.89
CA PHE A 3 -19.07 -3.30 16.48
C PHE A 3 -20.11 -4.13 15.67
N ASP A 4 -20.14 -5.44 15.88
CA ASP A 4 -21.06 -6.35 15.15
C ASP A 4 -22.54 -6.06 15.45
N ALA A 5 -22.81 -5.45 16.62
CA ALA A 5 -24.14 -4.97 16.98
C ALA A 5 -24.47 -3.58 16.40
N GLY A 6 -23.54 -2.95 15.67
CA GLY A 6 -23.72 -1.59 15.14
C GLY A 6 -23.86 -0.51 16.22
N ASN A 7 -23.35 -0.77 17.43
CA ASN A 7 -23.54 0.13 18.57
C ASN A 7 -22.37 1.13 18.66
N ALA A 8 -22.52 2.25 17.95
CA ALA A 8 -21.51 3.30 17.88
C ALA A 8 -21.16 3.91 19.24
N GLU A 9 -22.15 4.08 20.14
CA GLU A 9 -21.92 4.61 21.49
C GLU A 9 -21.04 3.66 22.29
N LYS A 10 -21.36 2.36 22.26
CA LYS A 10 -20.58 1.34 22.97
C LYS A 10 -19.18 1.23 22.43
N VAL A 11 -18.98 1.28 21.09
CA VAL A 11 -17.64 1.29 20.48
C VAL A 11 -16.87 2.53 20.93
N ALA A 12 -17.47 3.71 20.83
CA ALA A 12 -16.84 4.95 21.27
C ALA A 12 -16.51 4.96 22.78
N SER A 13 -17.24 4.22 23.61
CA SER A 13 -17.00 4.15 25.06
C SER A 13 -15.65 3.53 25.44
N PHE A 14 -14.99 2.83 24.53
CA PHE A 14 -13.62 2.31 24.74
C PHE A 14 -12.54 3.37 24.58
N TRP A 15 -12.86 4.51 23.99
CA TRP A 15 -11.95 5.62 23.76
C TRP A 15 -11.88 6.57 24.96
N ALA A 16 -10.73 7.21 25.17
CA ALA A 16 -10.60 8.36 26.03
C ALA A 16 -11.42 9.55 25.47
N PRO A 17 -11.82 10.54 26.31
CA PRO A 17 -12.58 11.69 25.83
C PRO A 17 -11.91 12.43 24.67
N GLU A 18 -10.59 12.58 24.74
CA GLU A 18 -9.71 13.25 23.78
C GLU A 18 -9.05 12.29 22.78
N GLY A 19 -9.48 11.05 22.72
CA GLY A 19 -8.89 10.02 21.87
C GLY A 19 -8.84 10.40 20.39
N GLU A 20 -7.81 9.92 19.71
CA GLU A 20 -7.54 10.19 18.31
C GLU A 20 -7.57 8.91 17.49
N TYR A 21 -8.31 8.93 16.40
CA TYR A 21 -8.35 7.85 15.44
C TYR A 21 -7.92 8.34 14.06
N VAL A 22 -6.86 7.74 13.52
CA VAL A 22 -6.37 7.97 12.16
C VAL A 22 -6.72 6.73 11.33
N GLU A 23 -7.64 6.91 10.42
CA GLU A 23 -8.08 5.86 9.50
C GLU A 23 -7.00 5.54 8.46
N ALA A 24 -7.10 4.37 7.85
CA ALA A 24 -6.20 3.95 6.77
C ALA A 24 -6.20 4.90 5.56
N SER A 25 -7.28 5.66 5.35
CA SER A 25 -7.38 6.74 4.36
C SER A 25 -6.53 7.98 4.69
N GLY A 26 -5.99 8.05 5.93
CA GLY A 26 -5.33 9.24 6.47
C GLY A 26 -6.28 10.23 7.14
N MET A 27 -7.60 9.99 7.11
CA MET A 27 -8.57 10.84 7.80
C MET A 27 -8.35 10.76 9.32
N ARG A 28 -8.33 11.92 9.96
CA ARG A 28 -8.07 12.06 11.39
C ARG A 28 -9.33 12.50 12.13
N LEU A 29 -9.75 11.71 13.10
CA LEU A 29 -10.88 11.97 13.98
C LEU A 29 -10.37 12.24 15.38
N VAL A 30 -10.68 13.41 15.93
CA VAL A 30 -10.22 13.83 17.27
C VAL A 30 -11.40 13.96 18.21
N GLY A 31 -11.30 13.29 19.34
CA GLY A 31 -12.29 13.27 20.41
C GLY A 31 -13.37 12.20 20.22
N ARG A 32 -13.77 11.62 21.34
CA ARG A 32 -14.81 10.57 21.39
C ARG A 32 -16.10 10.91 20.62
N PRO A 33 -16.64 12.16 20.68
CA PRO A 33 -17.87 12.49 19.94
C PRO A 33 -17.69 12.38 18.41
N ALA A 34 -16.53 12.80 17.88
CA ALA A 34 -16.23 12.70 16.44
C ALA A 34 -16.11 11.23 16.02
N ILE A 35 -15.41 10.42 16.82
CA ILE A 35 -15.25 8.98 16.60
C ILE A 35 -16.61 8.27 16.65
N GLN A 36 -17.46 8.60 17.65
CA GLN A 36 -18.83 8.04 17.74
C GLN A 36 -19.67 8.38 16.51
N LYS A 37 -19.59 9.64 16.04
CA LYS A 37 -20.32 10.09 14.85
C LYS A 37 -19.87 9.32 13.61
N ALA A 38 -18.58 9.09 13.45
CA ALA A 38 -18.02 8.33 12.34
C ALA A 38 -18.51 6.87 12.36
N TYR A 39 -18.43 6.18 13.51
CA TYR A 39 -18.99 4.83 13.64
C TYR A 39 -20.48 4.77 13.37
N ALA A 40 -21.26 5.75 13.82
CA ALA A 40 -22.70 5.81 13.55
C ALA A 40 -23.00 5.95 12.04
N ALA A 41 -22.23 6.77 11.33
CA ALA A 41 -22.32 6.92 9.89
C ALA A 41 -21.91 5.63 9.17
N TYR A 42 -20.82 5.00 9.61
CA TYR A 42 -20.32 3.73 9.07
C TYR A 42 -21.38 2.62 9.18
N PHE A 43 -21.96 2.41 10.37
CA PHE A 43 -22.99 1.37 10.58
C PHE A 43 -24.29 1.63 9.85
N LYS A 44 -24.61 2.90 9.58
CA LYS A 44 -25.76 3.27 8.75
C LYS A 44 -25.55 2.85 7.29
N ALA A 45 -24.33 3.04 6.77
CA ALA A 45 -23.97 2.67 5.40
C ALA A 45 -23.73 1.17 5.26
N ASN A 46 -23.10 0.53 6.26
CA ASN A 46 -22.63 -0.86 6.22
C ASN A 46 -23.42 -1.72 7.24
N LYS A 47 -24.65 -2.05 6.89
CA LYS A 47 -25.51 -2.88 7.76
C LYS A 47 -24.92 -4.28 7.92
N LYS A 48 -24.95 -4.80 9.16
CA LYS A 48 -24.42 -6.14 9.52
C LYS A 48 -22.92 -6.29 9.29
N ALA A 49 -22.16 -5.20 9.27
CA ALA A 49 -20.72 -5.27 9.25
C ALA A 49 -20.20 -6.04 10.48
N GLN A 50 -19.25 -6.92 10.27
CA GLN A 50 -18.61 -7.72 11.33
C GLN A 50 -17.12 -7.44 11.35
N ILE A 51 -16.54 -7.35 12.55
CA ILE A 51 -15.11 -7.15 12.72
C ILE A 51 -14.48 -8.38 13.39
N GLN A 52 -13.38 -8.82 12.83
CA GLN A 52 -12.45 -9.74 13.48
C GLN A 52 -11.16 -8.97 13.79
N ILE A 53 -10.69 -9.09 15.02
CA ILE A 53 -9.45 -8.47 15.50
C ILE A 53 -8.48 -9.59 15.87
N SER A 54 -7.28 -9.54 15.32
CA SER A 54 -6.16 -10.39 15.68
C SER A 54 -5.09 -9.51 16.31
N VAL A 55 -4.82 -9.72 17.59
CA VAL A 55 -3.77 -9.00 18.33
C VAL A 55 -2.45 -9.71 18.09
N ASP A 56 -1.48 -9.01 17.51
CA ASP A 56 -0.15 -9.54 17.21
C ASP A 56 0.81 -9.31 18.38
N SER A 57 0.74 -8.15 19.04
CA SER A 57 1.55 -7.84 20.21
C SER A 57 0.82 -6.90 21.18
N VAL A 58 1.14 -7.03 22.47
CA VAL A 58 0.79 -6.05 23.51
C VAL A 58 2.03 -5.78 24.33
N ARG A 59 2.47 -4.53 24.36
CA ARG A 59 3.61 -4.09 25.15
C ARG A 59 3.17 -3.06 26.17
N GLN A 60 3.24 -3.42 27.43
CA GLN A 60 2.97 -2.50 28.54
C GLN A 60 4.21 -1.66 28.83
N ILE A 61 4.01 -0.35 29.04
CA ILE A 61 5.06 0.62 29.35
C ILE A 61 4.69 1.28 30.69
N GLY A 62 5.31 0.82 31.77
CA GLY A 62 4.91 1.20 33.12
C GLY A 62 3.51 0.67 33.48
N ASP A 63 2.86 1.30 34.46
CA ASP A 63 1.60 0.81 35.04
C ASP A 63 0.35 1.24 34.24
N ASP A 64 0.44 2.36 33.52
CA ASP A 64 -0.73 3.06 32.98
C ASP A 64 -0.70 3.27 31.46
N LEU A 65 0.31 2.73 30.75
CA LEU A 65 0.45 2.84 29.31
C LEU A 65 0.66 1.47 28.69
N ALA A 66 -0.03 1.17 27.59
CA ALA A 66 0.21 0.00 26.78
C ALA A 66 0.08 0.34 25.28
N ILE A 67 0.90 -0.31 24.47
CA ILE A 67 0.82 -0.28 23.02
C ILE A 67 0.39 -1.66 22.55
N GLU A 68 -0.66 -1.70 21.74
CA GLU A 68 -1.19 -2.90 21.10
C GLU A 68 -1.03 -2.76 19.58
N GLU A 69 -0.52 -3.79 18.97
CA GLU A 69 -0.42 -3.92 17.51
C GLU A 69 -1.19 -5.14 17.05
N GLY A 70 -1.88 -5.01 15.94
CA GLY A 70 -2.70 -6.08 15.45
C GLY A 70 -3.28 -5.81 14.07
N ARG A 71 -4.17 -6.71 13.67
CA ARG A 71 -4.84 -6.67 12.37
C ARG A 71 -6.34 -6.74 12.57
N THR A 72 -7.06 -6.07 11.68
CA THR A 72 -8.51 -6.17 11.61
C THR A 72 -8.96 -6.69 10.25
N MET A 73 -10.03 -7.42 10.26
CA MET A 73 -10.79 -7.80 9.08
C MET A 73 -12.22 -7.34 9.29
N VAL A 74 -12.73 -6.49 8.41
CA VAL A 74 -14.11 -6.02 8.45
C VAL A 74 -14.85 -6.54 7.23
N ALA A 75 -15.82 -7.41 7.46
CA ALA A 75 -16.67 -7.99 6.41
C ALA A 75 -18.05 -7.34 6.42
N VAL A 76 -18.55 -7.02 5.22
CA VAL A 76 -19.94 -6.59 4.98
C VAL A 76 -20.62 -7.59 4.04
N PRO A 77 -21.91 -7.94 4.26
CA PRO A 77 -22.57 -9.04 3.53
C PRO A 77 -22.58 -8.90 2.01
N GLU A 78 -22.61 -7.68 1.50
CA GLU A 78 -22.72 -7.36 0.06
C GLU A 78 -21.57 -6.47 -0.43
N GLY A 79 -20.42 -6.49 0.26
CA GLY A 79 -19.28 -5.64 -0.05
C GLY A 79 -17.95 -6.39 0.01
N ALA A 80 -16.89 -5.69 -0.35
CA ALA A 80 -15.54 -6.19 -0.18
C ALA A 80 -15.20 -6.33 1.32
N THR A 81 -14.36 -7.28 1.66
CA THR A 81 -13.79 -7.40 2.99
C THR A 81 -12.59 -6.47 3.09
N ASP A 82 -12.61 -5.58 4.07
CA ASP A 82 -11.49 -4.68 4.34
C ASP A 82 -10.54 -5.31 5.35
N TYR A 83 -9.25 -5.18 5.09
CA TYR A 83 -8.19 -5.62 5.97
C TYR A 83 -7.32 -4.42 6.34
N SER A 84 -7.04 -4.27 7.62
CA SER A 84 -6.12 -3.24 8.10
C SER A 84 -5.22 -3.76 9.22
N GLN A 85 -4.05 -3.17 9.32
CA GLN A 85 -3.21 -3.26 10.51
C GLN A 85 -3.38 -2.00 11.33
N TYR A 86 -3.22 -2.14 12.64
CA TYR A 86 -3.36 -1.00 13.53
C TYR A 86 -2.29 -1.01 14.62
N THR A 87 -1.99 0.19 15.08
CA THR A 87 -1.30 0.42 16.36
C THR A 87 -2.23 1.22 17.25
N ALA A 88 -2.57 0.67 18.41
CA ALA A 88 -3.39 1.30 19.40
C ALA A 88 -2.58 1.63 20.66
N THR A 89 -2.67 2.86 21.13
CA THR A 89 -2.12 3.28 22.42
C THR A 89 -3.24 3.35 23.43
N HIS A 90 -3.06 2.63 24.53
CA HIS A 90 -4.00 2.55 25.63
C HIS A 90 -3.43 3.24 26.88
N VAL A 91 -4.27 3.98 27.59
CA VAL A 91 -3.94 4.51 28.92
C VAL A 91 -4.93 4.01 29.95
N ARG A 92 -4.46 3.85 31.19
CA ARG A 92 -5.30 3.46 32.33
C ARG A 92 -5.83 4.71 32.99
N GLN A 93 -7.14 4.94 32.87
CA GLN A 93 -7.85 6.07 33.50
C GLN A 93 -8.90 5.53 34.45
N ASN A 94 -8.84 5.92 35.72
CA ASN A 94 -9.75 5.46 36.77
C ASN A 94 -9.88 3.91 36.84
N GLY A 95 -8.74 3.22 36.75
CA GLY A 95 -8.67 1.76 36.78
C GLY A 95 -9.15 1.04 35.50
N LYS A 96 -9.49 1.76 34.42
CA LYS A 96 -9.96 1.22 33.16
C LYS A 96 -9.04 1.64 32.01
N TRP A 97 -8.69 0.67 31.17
CA TRP A 97 -7.96 0.94 29.95
C TRP A 97 -8.84 1.64 28.91
N LYS A 98 -8.30 2.68 28.28
CA LYS A 98 -8.94 3.47 27.22
C LYS A 98 -7.98 3.70 26.08
N MET A 99 -8.46 3.60 24.86
CA MET A 99 -7.68 3.98 23.66
C MET A 99 -7.54 5.51 23.62
N VAL A 100 -6.31 5.99 23.54
CA VAL A 100 -6.00 7.42 23.35
C VAL A 100 -5.57 7.71 21.93
N SER A 101 -5.01 6.72 21.23
CA SER A 101 -4.65 6.84 19.81
C SER A 101 -4.81 5.49 19.16
N VAL A 102 -5.41 5.47 17.97
CA VAL A 102 -5.37 4.34 17.06
C VAL A 102 -5.00 4.87 15.70
N LYS A 103 -3.99 4.26 15.08
CA LYS A 103 -3.62 4.52 13.71
C LYS A 103 -3.78 3.23 12.92
N GLU A 104 -4.58 3.29 11.88
CA GLU A 104 -4.74 2.19 10.92
C GLU A 104 -3.94 2.47 9.64
N SER A 105 -3.54 1.40 9.00
CA SER A 105 -3.05 1.39 7.63
C SER A 105 -3.66 0.19 6.91
N ASN A 106 -3.90 0.32 5.62
CA ASN A 106 -4.44 -0.79 4.85
C ASN A 106 -3.49 -1.98 4.97
N LEU A 107 -4.01 -3.10 5.47
CA LEU A 107 -3.43 -4.38 5.20
C LEU A 107 -3.94 -4.77 3.81
N ILE A 108 -3.01 -4.85 2.90
CA ILE A 108 -3.27 -5.67 1.74
C ILE A 108 -3.52 -7.07 2.32
N PRO A 109 -4.70 -7.69 2.09
CA PRO A 109 -4.93 -9.03 2.62
C PRO A 109 -3.70 -9.87 2.33
N PRO A 110 -3.32 -10.83 3.22
CA PRO A 110 -2.38 -11.85 2.81
C PRO A 110 -2.98 -12.41 1.54
N ALA A 111 -2.49 -11.91 0.41
CA ALA A 111 -2.97 -12.29 -0.89
C ALA A 111 -2.95 -13.82 -0.89
N THR A 112 -3.98 -14.45 -1.37
CA THR A 112 -3.88 -15.75 -2.03
C THR A 112 -2.42 -15.91 -2.41
N GLN A 113 -1.65 -16.75 -1.71
CA GLN A 113 -0.17 -16.80 -1.73
C GLN A 113 0.39 -16.26 -3.03
N VAL A 114 0.72 -14.95 -3.08
CA VAL A 114 1.25 -14.33 -4.29
C VAL A 114 2.56 -15.02 -4.61
N ASN A 115 2.60 -15.60 -5.75
CA ASN A 115 3.80 -16.25 -6.23
C ASN A 115 4.48 -15.31 -7.22
N LEU A 116 5.79 -15.20 -7.16
CA LEU A 116 6.53 -14.40 -8.13
C LEU A 116 6.24 -14.84 -9.59
N LYS A 117 5.79 -16.08 -9.79
CA LYS A 117 5.29 -16.58 -11.08
C LYS A 117 4.03 -15.85 -11.57
N ASP A 118 3.27 -15.23 -10.70
CA ASP A 118 2.10 -14.43 -11.09
C ASP A 118 2.52 -13.19 -11.91
N LEU A 119 3.81 -12.83 -11.85
CA LEU A 119 4.46 -11.81 -12.67
C LEU A 119 5.18 -12.36 -13.91
N GLU A 120 5.10 -13.68 -14.20
CA GLU A 120 5.82 -14.31 -15.31
C GLU A 120 5.44 -13.73 -16.67
N TRP A 121 4.22 -13.24 -16.79
CA TRP A 121 3.74 -12.56 -18.00
C TRP A 121 4.53 -11.28 -18.34
N LEU A 122 5.22 -10.66 -17.36
CA LEU A 122 6.11 -9.51 -17.58
C LEU A 122 7.43 -9.91 -18.27
N ILE A 123 7.86 -11.16 -18.18
CA ILE A 123 9.15 -11.60 -18.72
C ILE A 123 9.19 -11.35 -20.25
N GLY A 124 10.26 -10.69 -20.69
CA GLY A 124 10.47 -10.30 -22.09
C GLY A 124 10.82 -8.83 -22.25
N SER A 125 10.75 -8.36 -23.46
CA SER A 125 11.06 -6.97 -23.84
C SER A 125 9.78 -6.21 -24.14
N TRP A 126 9.72 -4.98 -23.66
CA TRP A 126 8.56 -4.11 -23.74
C TRP A 126 8.96 -2.71 -24.15
N GLU A 127 8.06 -2.00 -24.83
CA GLU A 127 8.30 -0.65 -25.30
C GLU A 127 7.05 0.22 -25.13
N ALA A 128 7.27 1.47 -24.75
CA ALA A 128 6.24 2.51 -24.71
C ALA A 128 6.80 3.79 -25.34
N GLU A 129 5.93 4.57 -25.94
CA GLU A 129 6.25 5.92 -26.41
C GLU A 129 5.53 6.92 -25.50
N ASP A 130 6.28 7.88 -24.98
CA ASP A 130 5.76 9.00 -24.19
C ASP A 130 6.50 10.28 -24.61
N VAL A 131 5.75 11.32 -24.88
CA VAL A 131 6.16 12.69 -25.24
C VAL A 131 7.61 12.80 -25.78
N GLY A 132 7.86 12.26 -26.97
CA GLY A 132 9.16 12.40 -27.66
C GLY A 132 10.27 11.46 -27.14
N VAL A 133 9.93 10.48 -26.32
CA VAL A 133 10.85 9.50 -25.76
C VAL A 133 10.30 8.08 -25.94
N THR A 134 11.14 7.17 -26.39
CA THR A 134 10.84 5.74 -26.36
C THR A 134 11.41 5.14 -25.07
N LEU A 135 10.54 4.53 -24.28
CA LEU A 135 10.90 3.79 -23.08
C LEU A 135 10.98 2.30 -23.42
N LYS A 136 12.12 1.67 -23.14
CA LYS A 136 12.30 0.22 -23.30
C LYS A 136 12.54 -0.41 -21.95
N THR A 137 11.89 -1.53 -21.73
CA THR A 137 11.99 -2.28 -20.47
C THR A 137 12.19 -3.75 -20.79
N VAL A 138 13.13 -4.38 -20.12
CA VAL A 138 13.40 -5.82 -20.23
C VAL A 138 13.26 -6.46 -18.86
N TYR A 139 12.39 -7.44 -18.75
CA TYR A 139 12.26 -8.28 -17.58
C TYR A 139 12.84 -9.66 -17.84
N ARG A 140 13.64 -10.18 -16.91
CA ARG A 140 14.20 -11.52 -17.00
C ARG A 140 14.32 -12.18 -15.64
N TRP A 141 14.19 -13.49 -15.60
CA TRP A 141 14.51 -14.24 -14.41
C TRP A 141 16.00 -14.14 -14.08
N MET A 142 16.31 -13.88 -12.83
CA MET A 142 17.67 -14.03 -12.33
C MET A 142 18.02 -15.52 -12.12
N PRO A 143 19.31 -15.89 -12.10
CA PRO A 143 19.72 -17.27 -11.82
C PRO A 143 19.04 -17.83 -10.55
N GLY A 144 18.48 -19.03 -10.67
CA GLY A 144 17.73 -19.67 -9.60
C GLY A 144 16.24 -19.33 -9.54
N ASN A 145 15.74 -18.45 -10.40
CA ASN A 145 14.32 -18.08 -10.55
C ASN A 145 13.63 -17.65 -9.25
N LYS A 146 14.39 -16.99 -8.37
CA LYS A 146 13.88 -16.43 -7.10
C LYS A 146 13.64 -14.94 -7.16
N PHE A 147 14.18 -14.30 -8.20
CA PHE A 147 14.02 -12.87 -8.45
C PHE A 147 13.83 -12.62 -9.95
N ILE A 148 13.13 -11.53 -10.25
CA ILE A 148 13.02 -10.96 -11.60
C ILE A 148 13.85 -9.68 -11.62
N GLU A 149 14.74 -9.55 -12.58
CA GLU A 149 15.44 -8.31 -12.90
C GLU A 149 14.68 -7.57 -13.97
N ARG A 150 14.47 -6.28 -13.76
CA ARG A 150 13.96 -5.34 -14.76
C ARG A 150 15.00 -4.27 -15.04
N THR A 151 15.42 -4.11 -16.29
CA THR A 151 16.24 -3.00 -16.75
C THR A 151 15.38 -2.08 -17.61
N PHE A 152 15.46 -0.78 -17.40
CA PHE A 152 14.72 0.19 -18.19
C PHE A 152 15.64 1.26 -18.75
N THR A 153 15.38 1.63 -20.01
CA THR A 153 16.15 2.58 -20.80
C THR A 153 15.21 3.61 -21.42
N ALA A 154 15.73 4.81 -21.62
CA ALA A 154 15.05 5.86 -22.37
C ALA A 154 15.87 6.22 -23.60
N GLN A 155 15.21 6.53 -24.70
CA GLN A 155 15.79 7.00 -25.95
C GLN A 155 14.96 8.13 -26.52
N THR A 156 15.57 9.27 -26.85
CA THR A 156 14.86 10.36 -27.53
C THR A 156 14.51 9.95 -28.96
N LEU A 157 13.40 10.46 -29.48
CA LEU A 157 13.00 10.20 -30.88
C LEU A 157 13.96 10.86 -31.90
N SER A 158 14.83 11.77 -31.45
CA SER A 158 15.90 12.36 -32.27
C SER A 158 17.02 11.37 -32.65
N GLY A 159 17.00 10.14 -32.10
CA GLY A 159 17.90 9.08 -32.46
C GLY A 159 19.18 8.99 -31.63
N ASP A 160 19.23 9.64 -30.47
CA ASP A 160 20.32 9.50 -29.50
C ASP A 160 20.45 8.02 -29.04
N LYS A 161 21.63 7.67 -28.57
CA LYS A 161 21.83 6.32 -28.02
C LYS A 161 20.92 6.09 -26.82
N PRO A 162 20.30 4.89 -26.68
CA PRO A 162 19.53 4.54 -25.50
C PRO A 162 20.38 4.70 -24.24
N GLN A 163 19.80 5.34 -23.23
CA GLN A 163 20.44 5.52 -21.92
C GLN A 163 19.76 4.61 -20.90
N VAL A 164 20.54 3.86 -20.14
CA VAL A 164 20.04 3.10 -19.01
C VAL A 164 19.60 4.10 -17.94
N MET A 165 18.35 3.99 -17.53
CA MET A 165 17.76 4.84 -16.49
C MET A 165 17.86 4.18 -15.13
N GLY A 166 17.83 2.85 -15.06
CA GLY A 166 17.92 2.13 -13.82
C GLY A 166 17.70 0.63 -13.96
N THR A 167 17.77 -0.01 -12.80
CA THR A 167 17.49 -1.44 -12.61
C THR A 167 16.55 -1.62 -11.44
N GLN A 168 15.64 -2.58 -11.55
CA GLN A 168 14.75 -2.98 -10.47
C GLN A 168 14.88 -4.49 -10.27
N ILE A 169 14.95 -4.92 -9.02
CA ILE A 169 14.89 -6.33 -8.63
C ILE A 169 13.52 -6.56 -7.99
N ILE A 170 12.82 -7.60 -8.41
CA ILE A 170 11.51 -7.98 -7.87
C ILE A 170 11.63 -9.38 -7.27
N GLY A 171 11.13 -9.57 -6.06
CA GLY A 171 11.20 -10.84 -5.35
C GLY A 171 10.14 -10.96 -4.27
N VAL A 172 10.07 -12.13 -3.64
CA VAL A 172 9.20 -12.34 -2.47
C VAL A 172 10.03 -12.12 -1.21
N ASP A 173 9.53 -11.28 -0.30
CA ASP A 173 10.10 -11.18 1.04
C ASP A 173 9.78 -12.46 1.82
N PRO A 174 10.79 -13.24 2.24
CA PRO A 174 10.56 -14.50 2.94
C PRO A 174 9.96 -14.31 4.35
N LEU A 175 10.01 -13.10 4.91
CA LEU A 175 9.45 -12.81 6.21
C LEU A 175 7.94 -12.55 6.14
N THR A 176 7.50 -11.77 5.14
CA THR A 176 6.08 -11.37 5.02
C THR A 176 5.32 -12.16 3.97
N GLY A 177 6.02 -12.72 2.97
CA GLY A 177 5.42 -13.38 1.81
C GLY A 177 4.98 -12.41 0.71
N ASP A 178 5.20 -11.11 0.90
CA ASP A 178 4.83 -10.08 -0.07
C ASP A 178 5.78 -10.06 -1.26
N ILE A 179 5.27 -9.73 -2.45
CA ILE A 179 6.14 -9.36 -3.56
C ILE A 179 6.64 -7.94 -3.32
N MET A 180 7.94 -7.79 -3.31
CA MET A 180 8.64 -6.52 -3.15
C MET A 180 9.52 -6.21 -4.35
N SER A 181 9.81 -4.94 -4.54
CA SER A 181 10.80 -4.49 -5.52
C SER A 181 11.76 -3.46 -4.92
N TRP A 182 13.00 -3.51 -5.39
CA TRP A 182 14.07 -2.56 -5.08
C TRP A 182 14.53 -1.95 -6.39
N THR A 183 14.34 -0.64 -6.53
CA THR A 183 14.69 0.12 -7.73
C THR A 183 15.90 0.98 -7.46
N PHE A 184 16.85 0.97 -8.37
CA PHE A 184 18.09 1.74 -8.34
C PHE A 184 18.22 2.50 -9.65
N ASN A 185 18.17 3.83 -9.59
CA ASN A 185 18.30 4.69 -10.75
C ASN A 185 19.75 5.15 -10.95
N THR A 186 20.09 5.46 -12.19
CA THR A 186 21.46 5.86 -12.55
C THR A 186 21.86 7.23 -12.01
N ASP A 187 20.91 8.04 -11.56
CA ASP A 187 21.14 9.32 -10.87
C ASP A 187 21.46 9.16 -9.37
N GLY A 188 21.38 7.91 -8.83
CA GLY A 188 21.60 7.60 -7.42
C GLY A 188 20.33 7.57 -6.58
N SER A 189 19.19 7.96 -7.13
CA SER A 189 17.89 7.78 -6.46
C SER A 189 17.51 6.31 -6.39
N HIS A 190 16.72 5.94 -5.38
CA HIS A 190 16.28 4.57 -5.19
C HIS A 190 14.89 4.50 -4.54
N ALA A 191 14.21 3.38 -4.71
CA ALA A 191 12.90 3.16 -4.12
C ALA A 191 12.67 1.68 -3.77
N ILE A 192 11.77 1.46 -2.80
CA ILE A 192 11.21 0.15 -2.48
C ILE A 192 9.74 0.19 -2.88
N GLY A 193 9.24 -0.90 -3.46
CA GLY A 193 7.83 -1.07 -3.81
C GLY A 193 7.25 -2.33 -3.19
N ILE A 194 6.02 -2.26 -2.68
CA ILE A 194 5.22 -3.40 -2.25
C ILE A 194 4.13 -3.61 -3.30
N TRP A 195 4.00 -4.84 -3.79
CA TRP A 195 3.12 -5.20 -4.89
C TRP A 195 1.87 -5.89 -4.37
N ALA A 196 0.72 -5.31 -4.65
CA ALA A 196 -0.58 -5.86 -4.32
C ALA A 196 -1.34 -6.27 -5.57
N PRO A 197 -1.86 -7.51 -5.66
CA PRO A 197 -2.69 -7.91 -6.78
C PRO A 197 -4.03 -7.17 -6.77
N VAL A 198 -4.49 -6.77 -7.96
CA VAL A 198 -5.81 -6.24 -8.21
C VAL A 198 -6.43 -6.97 -9.39
N GLU A 199 -7.69 -6.68 -9.70
CA GLU A 199 -8.33 -7.26 -10.89
C GLU A 199 -7.52 -6.91 -12.15
N ASN A 200 -7.03 -7.93 -12.82
CA ASN A 200 -6.21 -7.85 -14.05
C ASN A 200 -4.87 -7.10 -13.92
N GLY A 201 -4.30 -6.97 -12.72
CA GLY A 201 -3.04 -6.24 -12.59
C GLY A 201 -2.49 -6.15 -11.19
N TRP A 202 -1.70 -5.11 -10.94
CA TRP A 202 -1.01 -4.87 -9.68
C TRP A 202 -0.97 -3.39 -9.34
N VAL A 203 -1.13 -3.09 -8.06
CA VAL A 203 -0.79 -1.80 -7.46
C VAL A 203 0.56 -1.95 -6.78
N ILE A 204 1.48 -1.03 -7.05
CA ILE A 204 2.79 -0.98 -6.42
C ILE A 204 2.88 0.29 -5.58
N GLU A 205 2.78 0.14 -4.26
CA GLU A 205 3.05 1.24 -3.33
C GLU A 205 4.56 1.44 -3.25
N SER A 206 5.05 2.55 -3.78
CA SER A 206 6.47 2.88 -3.87
C SER A 206 6.84 3.97 -2.89
N ARG A 207 7.96 3.80 -2.19
CA ARG A 207 8.60 4.79 -1.33
C ARG A 207 10.08 4.85 -1.64
N GLY A 208 10.63 6.02 -1.70
CA GLY A 208 12.02 6.18 -2.12
C GLY A 208 12.66 7.48 -1.66
N VAL A 209 13.85 7.71 -2.20
CA VAL A 209 14.65 8.90 -1.95
C VAL A 209 15.22 9.36 -3.29
N THR A 210 15.12 10.65 -3.58
CA THR A 210 15.75 11.28 -4.75
C THR A 210 17.27 11.36 -4.59
N ALA A 211 18.00 11.67 -5.66
CA ALA A 211 19.45 11.83 -5.63
C ALA A 211 19.95 12.93 -4.67
N ASP A 212 19.11 13.93 -4.41
CA ASP A 212 19.38 15.05 -3.48
C ASP A 212 18.79 14.84 -2.08
N GLY A 213 18.25 13.64 -1.79
CA GLY A 213 17.87 13.21 -0.44
C GLY A 213 16.43 13.51 -0.05
N MET A 214 15.55 13.94 -0.96
CA MET A 214 14.14 14.17 -0.69
C MET A 214 13.36 12.85 -0.66
N LEU A 215 12.42 12.71 0.26
CA LEU A 215 11.55 11.53 0.33
C LEU A 215 10.53 11.52 -0.81
N THR A 216 10.26 10.34 -1.35
CA THR A 216 9.26 10.18 -2.41
C THR A 216 8.27 9.09 -2.08
N SER A 217 7.01 9.27 -2.53
CA SER A 217 6.00 8.21 -2.54
C SER A 217 5.17 8.26 -3.82
N ALA A 218 4.63 7.10 -4.22
CA ALA A 218 3.71 6.98 -5.34
C ALA A 218 2.97 5.64 -5.31
N ASN A 219 1.76 5.60 -5.87
CA ASN A 219 1.03 4.38 -6.20
C ASN A 219 1.10 4.14 -7.70
N ASN A 220 1.89 3.17 -8.11
CA ASN A 220 2.01 2.77 -9.51
C ASN A 220 1.02 1.63 -9.80
N VAL A 221 0.29 1.72 -10.89
CA VAL A 221 -0.68 0.71 -11.29
C VAL A 221 -0.27 0.15 -12.64
N ILE A 222 -0.17 -1.17 -12.72
CA ILE A 222 -0.04 -1.89 -13.98
C ILE A 222 -1.28 -2.75 -14.20
N THR A 223 -1.85 -2.69 -15.40
CA THR A 223 -3.05 -3.48 -15.75
C THR A 223 -2.77 -4.26 -17.02
N LYS A 224 -2.85 -5.59 -16.94
CA LYS A 224 -2.68 -6.47 -18.09
C LYS A 224 -3.89 -6.31 -19.03
N ILE A 225 -3.66 -5.97 -20.30
CA ILE A 225 -4.70 -5.95 -21.33
C ILE A 225 -4.77 -7.34 -21.98
N ASP A 226 -3.62 -7.84 -22.46
CA ASP A 226 -3.45 -9.14 -23.09
C ASP A 226 -2.02 -9.66 -22.89
N ASP A 227 -1.60 -10.70 -23.63
CA ASP A 227 -0.25 -11.26 -23.51
C ASP A 227 0.84 -10.36 -24.13
N ASN A 228 0.45 -9.34 -24.90
CA ASN A 228 1.34 -8.46 -25.64
C ASN A 228 1.23 -6.99 -25.22
N SER A 229 0.33 -6.66 -24.31
CA SER A 229 0.14 -5.28 -23.86
C SER A 229 -0.33 -5.17 -22.41
N PHE A 230 0.11 -4.12 -21.75
CA PHE A 230 -0.38 -3.70 -20.45
C PHE A 230 -0.33 -2.18 -20.34
N THR A 231 -1.08 -1.60 -19.40
CA THR A 231 -1.00 -0.17 -19.11
C THR A 231 -0.20 0.08 -17.83
N PHE A 232 0.37 1.27 -17.75
CA PHE A 232 1.02 1.83 -16.56
C PHE A 232 0.49 3.23 -16.31
N ARG A 233 0.22 3.53 -15.03
CA ARG A 233 -0.05 4.88 -14.54
C ARG A 233 0.54 5.06 -13.15
N SER A 234 0.80 6.31 -12.75
CA SER A 234 1.30 6.64 -11.42
C SER A 234 0.43 7.72 -10.77
N LEU A 235 -0.05 7.43 -9.57
CA LEU A 235 -1.00 8.25 -8.80
C LEU A 235 -0.42 8.62 -7.44
N GLY A 236 -0.94 9.70 -6.83
CA GLY A 236 -0.55 10.10 -5.47
C GLY A 236 0.97 10.29 -5.34
N ARG A 237 1.59 10.83 -6.38
CA ARG A 237 3.02 11.13 -6.39
C ARG A 237 3.32 12.26 -5.44
N GLU A 238 4.33 12.08 -4.62
CA GLU A 238 4.72 13.05 -3.59
C GLU A 238 6.23 13.14 -3.49
N VAL A 239 6.75 14.33 -3.29
CA VAL A 239 8.16 14.60 -2.99
C VAL A 239 8.20 15.55 -1.81
N ASP A 240 8.81 15.12 -0.69
CA ASP A 240 8.92 15.87 0.58
C ASP A 240 7.58 16.46 1.08
N GLY A 241 6.47 15.72 0.88
CA GLY A 241 5.12 16.13 1.28
C GLY A 241 4.39 17.00 0.25
N GLU A 242 5.03 17.35 -0.86
CA GLU A 242 4.40 18.09 -1.95
C GLU A 242 3.84 17.11 -3.00
N LEU A 243 2.53 17.25 -3.28
CA LEU A 243 1.86 16.44 -4.30
C LEU A 243 2.30 16.88 -5.70
N LEU A 244 2.70 15.92 -6.50
CA LEU A 244 2.99 16.10 -7.92
C LEU A 244 1.82 15.62 -8.80
N PRO A 245 1.69 16.14 -10.04
CA PRO A 245 0.77 15.57 -11.02
C PRO A 245 0.99 14.06 -11.21
N GLY A 246 -0.08 13.31 -11.35
CA GLY A 246 -0.01 11.91 -11.73
C GLY A 246 0.65 11.73 -13.10
N VAL A 247 1.09 10.52 -13.38
CA VAL A 247 1.44 10.10 -14.75
C VAL A 247 0.19 9.48 -15.35
N ASP A 248 -0.26 10.03 -16.48
CA ASP A 248 -1.39 9.51 -17.23
C ASP A 248 -1.12 8.06 -17.68
N GLU A 249 -2.20 7.35 -17.98
CA GLU A 249 -2.09 5.96 -18.38
C GLU A 249 -1.39 5.85 -19.75
N ILE A 250 -0.29 5.12 -19.80
CA ILE A 250 0.45 4.79 -21.01
C ILE A 250 0.32 3.30 -21.32
N THR A 251 0.21 2.97 -22.62
CA THR A 251 0.21 1.58 -23.07
C THR A 251 1.62 1.12 -23.38
N ILE A 252 1.97 -0.05 -22.86
CA ILE A 252 3.28 -0.68 -23.03
C ILE A 252 3.07 -1.95 -23.82
N VAL A 253 3.81 -2.12 -24.92
CA VAL A 253 3.66 -3.24 -25.85
C VAL A 253 4.90 -4.13 -25.89
N ARG A 254 4.68 -5.43 -26.07
CA ARG A 254 5.73 -6.45 -26.17
C ARG A 254 6.48 -6.30 -27.51
N LYS A 255 7.79 -6.53 -27.47
CA LYS A 255 8.67 -6.52 -28.65
C LYS A 255 9.36 -7.86 -28.86
#